data_e8704bb2f7d32be570777f4f6c71f2f0
#
_entry.id   e8704bb2f7d32be570777f4f6c71f2f0
#
_cell.length_a   1.000
_cell.length_b   1.000
_cell.length_c   1.000
_cell.angle_alpha   90.00
_cell.angle_beta   90.00
_cell.angle_gamma   90.00
#
_symmetry.space_group_name_H-M   'P 1'
#
loop_
_entity.id
_entity.type
_entity.pdbx_description
1 polymer ?
#
loop_
_entity_poly.entity_id
_entity_poly.type
_entity_poly.pdbx_seq_one_letter_code
_entity_poly.pdbx_strand_id
1 'polypeptide(L)'
;CEDNTYPFIQDATFKYYFGMDHNGLIGIIDIDNDEEIIFGNDYTMSDIIWMGKQKFLKELALEVGIEKFIEKEELKKYLENRKNIRFTNQYKADNIMYLSSILNINPFEFDEYVSFYLIKNIIKQRNIKDKLEIEEIEKGVNITKEMHLAAMKNVKAGMKEYELVAE
;
A
#
# COMPACT_ATOMS: atom_id res chain seq x y z
N CYS A 1 0.96 -11.38 20.52
CA CYS A 1 -0.42 -11.74 20.81
C CYS A 1 -1.22 -11.54 19.54
N GLU A 2 -1.97 -12.56 19.12
CA GLU A 2 -2.74 -12.56 17.86
C GLU A 2 -3.79 -11.43 17.82
N ASP A 3 -4.30 -11.03 18.99
CA ASP A 3 -5.34 -10.01 19.13
C ASP A 3 -4.81 -8.57 19.26
N ASN A 4 -3.48 -8.37 19.26
CA ASN A 4 -2.87 -7.06 19.40
C ASN A 4 -1.84 -6.83 18.31
N THR A 5 -2.33 -6.63 17.11
CA THR A 5 -1.52 -6.32 15.93
C THR A 5 -1.30 -4.82 15.78
N TYR A 6 -0.18 -4.44 15.19
CA TYR A 6 0.01 -3.04 14.76
C TYR A 6 -1.03 -2.67 13.70
N PRO A 7 -1.49 -1.40 13.68
CA PRO A 7 -2.32 -0.90 12.61
C PRO A 7 -1.65 -1.14 11.25
N PHE A 8 -2.44 -1.62 10.28
CA PHE A 8 -1.94 -1.78 8.93
C PHE A 8 -1.67 -0.40 8.30
N ILE A 9 -0.50 -0.25 7.69
CA ILE A 9 -0.13 0.93 6.92
C ILE A 9 0.23 0.46 5.52
N GLN A 10 -0.51 0.94 4.54
CA GLN A 10 -0.29 0.63 3.13
C GLN A 10 1.02 1.23 2.63
N ASP A 11 1.73 0.49 1.78
CA ASP A 11 2.87 1.05 1.04
C ASP A 11 2.47 2.30 0.27
N ALA A 12 3.24 3.38 0.46
CA ALA A 12 2.90 4.69 -0.09
C ALA A 12 2.95 4.73 -1.62
N THR A 13 3.76 3.90 -2.26
CA THR A 13 3.81 3.80 -3.72
C THR A 13 2.61 3.05 -4.25
N PHE A 14 2.24 1.94 -3.61
CA PHE A 14 1.02 1.22 -3.95
C PHE A 14 -0.22 2.12 -3.81
N LYS A 15 -0.34 2.82 -2.68
CA LYS A 15 -1.47 3.74 -2.43
C LYS A 15 -1.53 4.86 -3.46
N TYR A 16 -0.38 5.39 -3.88
CA TYR A 16 -0.30 6.46 -4.90
C TYR A 16 -0.84 6.00 -6.26
N TYR A 17 -0.49 4.80 -6.71
CA TYR A 17 -0.89 4.32 -8.04
C TYR A 17 -2.23 3.61 -8.07
N PHE A 18 -2.62 2.94 -6.99
CA PHE A 18 -3.81 2.08 -6.96
C PHE A 18 -4.92 2.58 -6.03
N GLY A 19 -4.66 3.59 -5.19
CA GLY A 19 -5.68 4.23 -4.34
C GLY A 19 -6.28 3.34 -3.24
N MET A 20 -5.91 2.07 -3.14
CA MET A 20 -6.46 1.13 -2.16
C MET A 20 -5.62 1.06 -0.89
N ASP A 21 -6.28 0.81 0.23
CA ASP A 21 -5.67 0.65 1.55
C ASP A 21 -6.12 -0.69 2.16
N HIS A 22 -5.47 -1.77 1.76
CA HIS A 22 -5.75 -3.12 2.22
C HIS A 22 -4.50 -4.00 2.14
N ASN A 23 -4.34 -4.90 3.11
CA ASN A 23 -3.20 -5.81 3.13
C ASN A 23 -3.31 -6.91 2.06
N GLY A 24 -2.17 -7.51 1.71
CA GLY A 24 -2.11 -8.68 0.83
C GLY A 24 -2.39 -8.42 -0.65
N LEU A 25 -2.55 -7.16 -1.06
CA LEU A 25 -2.76 -6.77 -2.45
C LEU A 25 -1.44 -6.67 -3.23
N ILE A 26 -1.50 -6.96 -4.52
CA ILE A 26 -0.42 -6.74 -5.47
C ILE A 26 -0.98 -5.98 -6.66
N GLY A 27 -0.40 -4.83 -6.95
CA GLY A 27 -0.77 -4.02 -8.10
C GLY A 27 0.18 -4.23 -9.27
N ILE A 28 -0.36 -4.35 -10.46
CA ILE A 28 0.39 -4.43 -11.73
C ILE A 28 -0.10 -3.35 -12.67
N ILE A 29 0.83 -2.62 -13.26
CA ILE A 29 0.60 -1.75 -14.41
C ILE A 29 1.17 -2.48 -15.62
N ASP A 30 0.31 -2.97 -16.48
CA ASP A 30 0.67 -3.65 -17.72
C ASP A 30 0.69 -2.64 -18.86
N ILE A 31 1.87 -2.12 -19.16
CA ILE A 31 2.08 -1.08 -20.17
C ILE A 31 1.79 -1.59 -21.60
N ASP A 32 2.01 -2.89 -21.83
CA ASP A 32 1.82 -3.48 -23.16
C ASP A 32 0.32 -3.58 -23.53
N ASN A 33 -0.54 -3.75 -22.52
CA ASN A 33 -1.99 -3.86 -22.69
C ASN A 33 -2.76 -2.62 -22.22
N ASP A 34 -2.07 -1.61 -21.68
CA ASP A 34 -2.67 -0.40 -21.11
C ASP A 34 -3.72 -0.74 -20.02
N GLU A 35 -3.29 -1.54 -19.03
CA GLU A 35 -4.18 -2.06 -17.98
C GLU A 35 -3.57 -1.93 -16.58
N GLU A 36 -4.40 -1.53 -15.62
CA GLU A 36 -4.11 -1.63 -14.20
C GLU A 36 -4.86 -2.83 -13.62
N ILE A 37 -4.13 -3.65 -12.86
CA ILE A 37 -4.66 -4.89 -12.32
C ILE A 37 -4.31 -4.99 -10.85
N ILE A 38 -5.28 -5.36 -10.01
CA ILE A 38 -5.04 -5.73 -8.63
C ILE A 38 -5.23 -7.23 -8.46
N PHE A 39 -4.24 -7.86 -7.86
CA PHE A 39 -4.31 -9.25 -7.40
C PHE A 39 -4.50 -9.26 -5.88
N GLY A 40 -5.47 -10.03 -5.42
CA GLY A 40 -5.76 -10.17 -4.00
C GLY A 40 -6.81 -11.24 -3.75
N ASN A 41 -6.97 -11.62 -2.50
CA ASN A 41 -8.01 -12.58 -2.10
C ASN A 41 -9.06 -11.85 -1.28
N ASP A 42 -10.30 -12.05 -1.63
CA ASP A 42 -11.43 -11.46 -0.92
C ASP A 42 -11.63 -12.10 0.46
N TYR A 43 -12.48 -11.49 1.26
CA TYR A 43 -12.75 -11.96 2.61
C TYR A 43 -13.38 -13.35 2.63
N THR A 44 -12.86 -14.19 3.51
CA THR A 44 -13.44 -15.50 3.79
C THR A 44 -14.65 -15.37 4.72
N MET A 45 -15.45 -16.44 4.83
CA MET A 45 -16.53 -16.48 5.82
C MET A 45 -16.01 -16.31 7.25
N SER A 46 -14.82 -16.81 7.55
CA SER A 46 -14.17 -16.62 8.85
C SER A 46 -13.88 -15.16 9.12
N ASP A 47 -13.36 -14.43 8.14
CA ASP A 47 -13.08 -12.99 8.28
C ASP A 47 -14.36 -12.21 8.56
N ILE A 48 -15.45 -12.56 7.86
CA ILE A 48 -16.76 -11.92 8.06
C ILE A 48 -17.33 -12.19 9.47
N ILE A 49 -17.13 -13.39 10.00
CA ILE A 49 -17.57 -13.75 11.36
C ILE A 49 -16.83 -12.91 12.41
N TRP A 50 -15.52 -12.73 12.27
CA TRP A 50 -14.69 -12.03 13.24
C TRP A 50 -14.72 -10.51 13.09
N MET A 51 -14.77 -10.00 11.87
CA MET A 51 -14.65 -8.56 11.56
C MET A 51 -15.96 -7.90 11.15
N GLY A 52 -17.06 -8.68 11.00
CA GLY A 52 -18.31 -8.23 10.44
C GLY A 52 -18.27 -8.12 8.92
N LYS A 53 -19.42 -7.74 8.33
CA LYS A 53 -19.54 -7.59 6.87
C LYS A 53 -18.64 -6.45 6.37
N GLN A 54 -17.73 -6.78 5.47
CA GLN A 54 -16.87 -5.85 4.76
C GLN A 54 -17.32 -5.70 3.30
N LYS A 55 -16.94 -4.60 2.63
CA LYS A 55 -17.07 -4.50 1.18
C LYS A 55 -16.09 -5.46 0.51
N PHE A 56 -16.50 -6.08 -0.56
CA PHE A 56 -15.60 -6.92 -1.35
C PHE A 56 -14.45 -6.10 -1.95
N LEU A 57 -13.27 -6.70 -2.01
CA LEU A 57 -12.08 -6.02 -2.55
C LEU A 57 -12.25 -5.63 -4.01
N LYS A 58 -13.00 -6.42 -4.78
CA LYS A 58 -13.38 -6.08 -6.15
C LYS A 58 -14.23 -4.81 -6.22
N GLU A 59 -15.15 -4.61 -5.27
CA GLU A 59 -15.97 -3.38 -5.20
C GLU A 59 -15.09 -2.17 -4.88
N LEU A 60 -14.15 -2.32 -3.93
CA LEU A 60 -13.20 -1.27 -3.58
C LEU A 60 -12.26 -0.92 -4.75
N ALA A 61 -11.84 -1.91 -5.55
CA ALA A 61 -11.05 -1.67 -6.75
C ALA A 61 -11.81 -0.83 -7.78
N LEU A 62 -13.10 -1.13 -7.99
CA LEU A 62 -13.95 -0.35 -8.88
C LEU A 62 -14.16 1.09 -8.39
N GLU A 63 -14.27 1.31 -7.08
CA GLU A 63 -14.41 2.66 -6.50
C GLU A 63 -13.20 3.56 -6.78
N VAL A 64 -12.00 2.99 -6.92
CA VAL A 64 -10.79 3.71 -7.30
C VAL A 64 -10.48 3.69 -8.79
N GLY A 65 -11.41 3.18 -9.61
CA GLY A 65 -11.31 3.17 -11.07
C GLY A 65 -10.55 1.98 -11.67
N ILE A 66 -10.24 0.95 -10.87
CA ILE A 66 -9.56 -0.25 -11.35
C ILE A 66 -10.58 -1.34 -11.67
N GLU A 67 -10.72 -1.66 -12.94
CA GLU A 67 -11.72 -2.62 -13.42
C GLU A 67 -11.27 -4.08 -13.25
N LYS A 68 -9.95 -4.34 -13.25
CA LYS A 68 -9.40 -5.70 -13.17
C LYS A 68 -8.96 -6.04 -11.76
N PHE A 69 -9.76 -6.87 -11.11
CA PHE A 69 -9.42 -7.54 -9.86
C PHE A 69 -9.37 -9.05 -10.10
N ILE A 70 -8.26 -9.69 -9.76
CA ILE A 70 -7.97 -11.11 -10.04
C ILE A 70 -7.50 -11.77 -8.75
N GLU A 71 -7.88 -13.03 -8.56
CA GLU A 71 -7.44 -13.85 -7.42
C GLU A 71 -5.91 -13.96 -7.40
N LYS A 72 -5.33 -13.88 -6.21
CA LYS A 72 -3.87 -13.83 -6.01
C LYS A 72 -3.15 -15.08 -6.56
N GLU A 73 -3.81 -16.22 -6.54
CA GLU A 73 -3.31 -17.50 -7.05
C GLU A 73 -3.04 -17.48 -8.56
N GLU A 74 -3.77 -16.65 -9.30
CA GLU A 74 -3.59 -16.51 -10.76
C GLU A 74 -2.37 -15.63 -11.12
N LEU A 75 -1.75 -14.94 -10.16
CA LEU A 75 -0.62 -14.04 -10.41
C LEU A 75 0.55 -14.76 -11.11
N LYS A 76 0.91 -15.93 -10.65
CA LYS A 76 2.02 -16.69 -11.24
C LYS A 76 1.78 -16.98 -12.72
N LYS A 77 0.59 -17.49 -13.05
CA LYS A 77 0.16 -17.79 -14.41
C LYS A 77 0.10 -16.54 -15.28
N TYR A 78 -0.35 -15.42 -14.72
CA TYR A 78 -0.37 -14.13 -15.41
C TYR A 78 1.04 -13.68 -15.79
N LEU A 79 2.03 -13.88 -14.93
CA LEU A 79 3.42 -13.48 -15.14
C LEU A 79 4.23 -14.43 -16.03
N GLU A 80 3.86 -15.71 -16.18
CA GLU A 80 4.60 -16.72 -16.93
C GLU A 80 4.93 -16.31 -18.37
N ASN A 81 4.08 -15.53 -19.00
CA ASN A 81 4.25 -15.08 -20.39
C ASN A 81 4.82 -13.67 -20.51
N ARG A 82 5.21 -13.02 -19.40
CA ARG A 82 5.73 -11.65 -19.37
C ARG A 82 7.26 -11.66 -19.34
N LYS A 83 7.89 -10.90 -20.25
CA LYS A 83 9.36 -10.91 -20.41
C LYS A 83 10.06 -9.80 -19.63
N ASN A 84 9.38 -8.68 -19.39
CA ASN A 84 9.97 -7.45 -18.86
C ASN A 84 9.32 -7.05 -17.54
N ILE A 85 9.35 -7.96 -16.55
CA ILE A 85 8.81 -7.66 -15.22
C ILE A 85 9.77 -6.72 -14.49
N ARG A 86 9.23 -5.62 -13.96
CA ARG A 86 9.96 -4.63 -13.15
C ARG A 86 9.25 -4.48 -11.81
N PHE A 87 10.01 -4.46 -10.74
CA PHE A 87 9.47 -4.27 -9.40
C PHE A 87 10.38 -3.39 -8.55
N THR A 88 9.81 -2.83 -7.49
CA THR A 88 10.51 -1.98 -6.52
C THR A 88 11.08 -2.82 -5.39
N ASN A 89 12.01 -2.25 -4.64
CA ASN A 89 12.56 -2.89 -3.46
C ASN A 89 11.46 -3.25 -2.45
N GLN A 90 11.64 -4.39 -1.76
CA GLN A 90 10.75 -4.89 -0.72
C GLN A 90 11.49 -4.92 0.62
N TYR A 91 10.88 -4.36 1.66
CA TYR A 91 11.47 -4.31 3.00
C TYR A 91 10.96 -5.42 3.94
N LYS A 92 9.86 -6.10 3.57
CA LYS A 92 9.32 -7.24 4.32
C LYS A 92 9.85 -8.55 3.75
N ALA A 93 10.43 -9.39 4.61
CA ALA A 93 10.96 -10.69 4.22
C ALA A 93 9.91 -11.57 3.53
N ASP A 94 8.67 -11.57 4.03
CA ASP A 94 7.57 -12.33 3.45
C ASP A 94 7.29 -11.92 1.99
N ASN A 95 7.35 -10.63 1.67
CA ASN A 95 7.18 -10.14 0.31
C ASN A 95 8.34 -10.59 -0.60
N ILE A 96 9.57 -10.53 -0.09
CA ILE A 96 10.76 -11.01 -0.81
C ILE A 96 10.61 -12.49 -1.13
N MET A 97 10.29 -13.31 -0.14
CA MET A 97 10.11 -14.75 -0.31
C MET A 97 8.98 -15.07 -1.29
N TYR A 98 7.86 -14.38 -1.17
CA TYR A 98 6.71 -14.57 -2.03
C TYR A 98 7.03 -14.21 -3.49
N LEU A 99 7.56 -13.02 -3.75
CA LEU A 99 7.93 -12.59 -5.10
C LEU A 99 9.03 -13.47 -5.70
N SER A 100 10.02 -13.86 -4.91
CA SER A 100 11.08 -14.79 -5.34
C SER A 100 10.52 -16.12 -5.81
N SER A 101 9.53 -16.66 -5.09
CA SER A 101 8.88 -17.92 -5.46
C SER A 101 8.08 -17.83 -6.76
N ILE A 102 7.42 -16.69 -7.00
CA ILE A 102 6.63 -16.46 -8.21
C ILE A 102 7.52 -16.20 -9.42
N LEU A 103 8.56 -15.38 -9.25
CA LEU A 103 9.47 -14.98 -10.32
C LEU A 103 10.60 -16.00 -10.55
N ASN A 104 10.67 -17.04 -9.74
CA ASN A 104 11.71 -18.07 -9.77
C ASN A 104 13.13 -17.48 -9.68
N ILE A 105 13.33 -16.57 -8.74
CA ILE A 105 14.63 -15.94 -8.43
C ILE A 105 15.10 -16.35 -7.03
N ASN A 106 16.43 -16.31 -6.81
CA ASN A 106 17.00 -16.59 -5.51
C ASN A 106 16.68 -15.44 -4.53
N PRO A 107 16.03 -15.69 -3.38
CA PRO A 107 15.71 -14.64 -2.41
C PRO A 107 16.94 -13.87 -1.88
N PHE A 108 18.10 -14.52 -1.81
CA PHE A 108 19.34 -13.88 -1.36
C PHE A 108 19.96 -12.92 -2.40
N GLU A 109 19.51 -13.02 -3.65
CA GLU A 109 19.92 -12.16 -4.77
C GLU A 109 18.81 -11.22 -5.20
N PHE A 110 17.72 -11.14 -4.43
CA PHE A 110 16.52 -10.38 -4.77
C PHE A 110 16.81 -8.93 -5.17
N ASP A 111 17.72 -8.27 -4.46
CA ASP A 111 18.07 -6.86 -4.68
C ASP A 111 18.73 -6.63 -6.07
N GLU A 112 19.36 -7.64 -6.65
CA GLU A 112 19.96 -7.57 -7.99
C GLU A 112 18.90 -7.45 -9.10
N TYR A 113 17.67 -7.93 -8.84
CA TYR A 113 16.55 -7.89 -9.77
C TYR A 113 15.67 -6.65 -9.62
N VAL A 114 15.86 -5.87 -8.56
CA VAL A 114 15.12 -4.63 -8.32
C VAL A 114 15.40 -3.61 -9.42
N SER A 115 14.35 -3.04 -9.98
CA SER A 115 14.50 -2.06 -11.07
C SER A 115 14.76 -0.66 -10.54
N PHE A 116 16.03 -0.27 -10.48
CA PHE A 116 16.42 1.10 -10.13
C PHE A 116 15.83 2.14 -11.09
N TYR A 117 15.68 1.78 -12.37
CA TYR A 117 15.05 2.66 -13.36
C TYR A 117 13.57 2.92 -13.02
N LEU A 118 12.82 1.90 -12.63
CA LEU A 118 11.43 2.05 -12.17
C LEU A 118 11.36 2.96 -10.94
N ILE A 119 12.17 2.70 -9.94
CA ILE A 119 12.23 3.52 -8.71
C ILE A 119 12.51 4.99 -9.03
N LYS A 120 13.49 5.25 -9.89
CA LYS A 120 13.85 6.62 -10.30
C LYS A 120 12.70 7.35 -11.00
N ASN A 121 11.94 6.65 -11.84
CA ASN A 121 10.79 7.25 -12.53
C ASN A 121 9.62 7.50 -11.56
N ILE A 122 9.34 6.59 -10.63
CA ILE A 122 8.36 6.79 -9.56
C ILE A 122 8.72 8.03 -8.73
N ILE A 123 9.97 8.16 -8.30
CA ILE A 123 10.45 9.32 -7.55
C ILE A 123 10.26 10.60 -8.37
N LYS A 124 10.67 10.60 -9.64
CA LYS A 124 10.53 11.75 -10.53
C LYS A 124 9.07 12.21 -10.66
N GLN A 125 8.15 11.26 -10.82
CA GLN A 125 6.72 11.55 -10.94
C GLN A 125 6.15 12.10 -9.64
N ARG A 126 6.44 11.46 -8.49
CA ARG A 126 5.92 11.86 -7.17
C ARG A 126 6.56 13.14 -6.61
N ASN A 127 7.73 13.56 -7.10
CA ASN A 127 8.36 14.79 -6.63
C ASN A 127 7.65 16.06 -7.10
N ILE A 128 6.95 16.01 -8.22
CA ILE A 128 6.18 17.14 -8.73
C ILE A 128 4.71 16.88 -8.38
N LYS A 129 4.16 17.73 -7.49
CA LYS A 129 2.77 17.60 -7.03
C LYS A 129 1.85 18.35 -7.97
N ASP A 130 0.72 17.74 -8.28
CA ASP A 130 -0.35 18.42 -8.98
C ASP A 130 -1.19 19.29 -8.00
N LYS A 131 -2.19 20.00 -8.55
CA LYS A 131 -3.02 20.89 -7.75
C LYS A 131 -3.85 20.15 -6.71
N LEU A 132 -4.39 18.96 -7.04
CA LEU A 132 -5.22 18.18 -6.12
C LEU A 132 -4.38 17.59 -4.99
N GLU A 133 -3.17 17.10 -5.31
CA GLU A 133 -2.22 16.63 -4.32
C GLU A 133 -1.83 17.74 -3.34
N ILE A 134 -1.58 18.96 -3.84
CA ILE A 134 -1.28 20.12 -2.98
C ILE A 134 -2.45 20.43 -2.06
N GLU A 135 -3.69 20.46 -2.55
CA GLU A 135 -4.88 20.69 -1.75
C GLU A 135 -5.02 19.67 -0.62
N GLU A 136 -4.77 18.38 -0.88
CA GLU A 136 -4.81 17.32 0.15
C GLU A 136 -3.66 17.44 1.16
N ILE A 137 -2.46 17.78 0.70
CA ILE A 137 -1.31 18.04 1.58
C ILE A 137 -1.61 19.23 2.51
N GLU A 138 -2.18 20.31 2.00
CA GLU A 138 -2.55 21.47 2.82
C GLU A 138 -3.61 21.15 3.88
N LYS A 139 -4.59 20.30 3.56
CA LYS A 139 -5.55 19.80 4.55
C LYS A 139 -4.83 19.03 5.67
N GLY A 140 -3.93 18.11 5.32
CA GLY A 140 -3.13 17.36 6.29
C GLY A 140 -2.24 18.25 7.17
N VAL A 141 -1.62 19.27 6.57
CA VAL A 141 -0.80 20.28 7.30
C VAL A 141 -1.65 21.07 8.26
N ASN A 142 -2.86 21.48 7.87
CA ASN A 142 -3.77 22.22 8.76
C ASN A 142 -4.22 21.37 9.96
N ILE A 143 -4.53 20.09 9.76
CA ILE A 143 -4.83 19.15 10.87
C ILE A 143 -3.64 19.04 11.82
N THR A 144 -2.43 18.85 11.29
CA THR A 144 -1.19 18.77 12.07
C THR A 144 -0.93 20.07 12.85
N LYS A 145 -1.18 21.22 12.24
CA LYS A 145 -1.07 22.52 12.90
C LYS A 145 -2.02 22.62 14.11
N GLU A 146 -3.29 22.26 13.95
CA GLU A 146 -4.26 22.29 15.06
C GLU A 146 -3.86 21.33 16.18
N MET A 147 -3.36 20.14 15.85
CA MET A 147 -2.81 19.20 16.82
C MET A 147 -1.66 19.81 17.63
N HIS A 148 -0.68 20.45 16.97
CA HIS A 148 0.41 21.12 17.67
C HIS A 148 -0.05 22.30 18.52
N LEU A 149 -1.00 23.10 18.03
CA LEU A 149 -1.57 24.21 18.80
C LEU A 149 -2.32 23.70 20.03
N ALA A 150 -3.06 22.61 19.93
CA ALA A 150 -3.74 21.99 21.07
C ALA A 150 -2.71 21.50 22.12
N ALA A 151 -1.66 20.80 21.68
CA ALA A 151 -0.60 20.36 22.58
C ALA A 151 0.09 21.54 23.28
N MET A 152 0.42 22.61 22.56
CA MET A 152 1.05 23.80 23.13
C MET A 152 0.16 24.52 24.15
N LYS A 153 -1.16 24.53 23.95
CA LYS A 153 -2.12 25.14 24.87
C LYS A 153 -2.34 24.32 26.15
N ASN A 154 -2.32 23.01 26.03
CA ASN A 154 -2.73 22.10 27.11
C ASN A 154 -1.56 21.59 27.97
N VAL A 155 -0.33 21.62 27.45
CA VAL A 155 0.85 21.15 28.17
C VAL A 155 1.10 21.95 29.46
N LYS A 156 1.32 21.24 30.57
CA LYS A 156 1.62 21.82 31.89
C LYS A 156 2.82 21.10 32.51
N ALA A 157 3.55 21.81 33.36
CA ALA A 157 4.65 21.20 34.11
C ALA A 157 4.15 20.02 34.98
N GLY A 158 4.84 18.89 34.90
CA GLY A 158 4.48 17.64 35.59
C GLY A 158 3.50 16.74 34.85
N MET A 159 2.94 17.17 33.71
CA MET A 159 2.09 16.35 32.86
C MET A 159 2.89 15.27 32.16
N LYS A 160 2.34 14.08 32.06
CA LYS A 160 2.93 12.95 31.34
C LYS A 160 2.48 12.94 29.89
N GLU A 161 3.29 12.37 29.00
CA GLU A 161 3.03 12.35 27.56
C GLU A 161 1.65 11.77 27.21
N TYR A 162 1.26 10.65 27.84
CA TYR A 162 -0.04 10.02 27.58
C TYR A 162 -1.24 10.87 28.01
N GLU A 163 -1.07 11.77 28.98
CA GLU A 163 -2.12 12.70 29.41
C GLU A 163 -2.33 13.79 28.37
N LEU A 164 -1.23 14.23 27.70
CA LEU A 164 -1.30 15.19 26.62
C LEU A 164 -1.87 14.55 25.32
N VAL A 165 -1.60 13.27 25.09
CA VAL A 165 -2.15 12.52 23.93
C VAL A 165 -3.65 12.30 24.06
N ALA A 166 -4.19 12.29 25.30
CA ALA A 166 -5.62 12.09 25.57
C ALA A 166 -6.47 13.34 25.35
N GLU A 167 -5.85 14.53 25.24
CA GLU A 167 -6.52 15.82 24.97
C GLU A 167 -6.82 16.01 23.47
#